data_502630918d6d411268947a45519fe0bd
#
_entry.id   502630918d6d411268947a45519fe0bd
#
_cell.length_a   1.000
_cell.length_b   1.000
_cell.length_c   1.000
_cell.angle_alpha   90.00
_cell.angle_beta   90.00
_cell.angle_gamma   90.00
#
_symmetry.space_group_name_H-M   'P 1'
#
loop_
_entity.id
_entity.type
_entity.pdbx_description
1 polymer ?
#
loop_
_entity_poly.entity_id
_entity_poly.type
_entity_poly.pdbx_seq_one_letter_code
_entity_poly.pdbx_strand_id
1 'polypeptide(L)'
;MGFFDKLLIGGGVVLAGIQAKAAYSEAQETKRRKNCPLSFNDGLTPSDFVEIARDVAKRTPRVEHVAVTGVTVTLHVQSNSGLSTWTAEVDFNNYGRVTGAYWLKTDTDSLVPEHFAKAVTKQIEGRLRSAQAAR
;
A
#
# COMPACT_ATOMS: atom_id res chain seq x y z
N MET A 1 -2.16 -19.84 10.68
CA MET A 1 -1.71 -19.29 10.35
C MET A 1 -1.91 -18.84 9.42
N GLY A 2 -2.12 -18.76 8.95
CA GLY A 2 -2.34 -18.33 7.95
C GLY A 2 -2.14 -17.16 7.51
N PHE A 3 -1.37 -16.71 7.25
CA PHE A 3 -1.32 -15.58 6.86
C PHE A 3 -1.21 -15.62 5.52
N PHE A 4 -1.90 -15.04 4.83
CA PHE A 4 -1.88 -14.92 3.58
C PHE A 4 -1.52 -13.61 3.23
N ASP A 5 -0.50 -13.42 2.56
CA ASP A 5 -0.19 -12.16 2.00
C ASP A 5 -0.87 -12.14 0.67
N LYS A 6 -1.83 -11.27 0.52
CA LYS A 6 -2.43 -11.06 -0.76
C LYS A 6 -1.60 -9.98 -1.43
N LEU A 7 -1.13 -10.22 -2.61
CA LEU A 7 -0.37 -9.25 -3.33
C LEU A 7 -1.26 -8.58 -4.35
N LEU A 8 -1.40 -7.28 -4.22
CA LEU A 8 -2.14 -6.48 -5.16
C LEU A 8 -1.21 -5.43 -5.72
N ILE A 9 -1.20 -5.24 -7.01
CA ILE A 9 -0.39 -4.24 -7.63
C ILE A 9 -1.34 -3.24 -8.24
N GLY A 10 -1.14 -2.01 -7.95
CA GLY A 10 -1.95 -0.91 -8.34
C GLY A 10 -2.92 -1.21 -9.42
N GLY A 11 -4.15 -1.40 -9.12
CA GLY A 11 -5.16 -1.75 -10.07
C GLY A 11 -5.13 -3.19 -10.55
N GLY A 12 -4.17 -3.98 -10.22
CA GLY A 12 -4.11 -5.36 -10.66
C GLY A 12 -3.96 -6.32 -9.52
N VAL A 13 -4.36 -7.54 -9.74
CA VAL A 13 -4.22 -8.54 -8.70
C VAL A 13 -3.19 -9.51 -9.12
N VAL A 14 -2.22 -9.72 -8.32
CA VAL A 14 -1.25 -10.68 -8.55
C VAL A 14 -1.61 -11.85 -7.74
N LEU A 15 -1.90 -12.94 -8.34
CA LEU A 15 -2.32 -13.99 -7.69
C LEU A 15 -1.46 -14.64 -7.04
N ALA A 16 -1.57 -14.73 -5.96
CA ALA A 16 -0.79 -15.29 -5.22
C ALA A 16 -0.72 -16.65 -5.41
N GLY A 17 0.16 -17.16 -5.20
CA GLY A 17 0.44 -18.27 -5.31
C GLY A 17 -0.10 -19.21 -4.66
N ILE A 18 -0.35 -19.67 -4.82
CA ILE A 18 -1.00 -20.51 -4.38
C ILE A 18 -0.23 -21.65 -4.17
N GLN A 19 0.95 -21.82 -4.64
CA GLN A 19 1.76 -22.93 -4.38
C GLN A 19 2.94 -22.49 -3.56
N ALA A 20 3.53 -23.35 -2.82
CA ALA A 20 4.67 -23.05 -1.98
C ALA A 20 5.82 -22.46 -2.78
N LYS A 21 6.00 -22.92 -4.00
CA LYS A 21 7.05 -22.43 -4.84
C LYS A 21 6.81 -20.98 -5.21
N ALA A 22 5.59 -20.62 -5.51
CA ALA A 22 5.25 -19.26 -5.85
C ALA A 22 5.42 -18.34 -4.63
N ALA A 23 5.06 -18.84 -3.46
CA ALA A 23 5.22 -18.04 -2.23
C ALA A 23 6.70 -17.74 -1.95
N TYR A 24 7.57 -18.70 -2.21
CA TYR A 24 8.99 -18.47 -2.01
C TYR A 24 9.52 -17.42 -3.02
N SER A 25 9.09 -17.51 -4.28
CA SER A 25 9.49 -16.55 -5.29
C SER A 25 8.97 -15.17 -4.96
N GLU A 26 7.75 -15.08 -4.43
CA GLU A 26 7.17 -13.83 -4.05
C GLU A 26 7.93 -13.19 -2.89
N ALA A 27 8.39 -14.00 -1.93
CA ALA A 27 9.16 -13.48 -0.81
C ALA A 27 10.50 -12.90 -1.28
N GLN A 28 11.16 -13.58 -2.22
CA GLN A 28 12.41 -13.09 -2.75
C GLN A 28 12.21 -11.83 -3.58
N GLU A 29 11.14 -11.78 -4.36
CA GLU A 29 10.83 -10.63 -5.17
C GLU A 29 10.50 -9.43 -4.29
N THR A 30 9.79 -9.65 -3.20
CA THR A 30 9.48 -8.59 -2.23
C THR A 30 10.75 -8.02 -1.64
N LYS A 31 11.72 -8.89 -1.30
CA LYS A 31 12.95 -8.44 -0.75
C LYS A 31 13.73 -7.60 -1.76
N ARG A 32 13.79 -8.05 -3.00
CA ARG A 32 14.47 -7.33 -4.05
C ARG A 32 13.81 -5.98 -4.30
N ARG A 33 12.48 -5.95 -4.33
CA ARG A 33 11.72 -4.74 -4.53
C ARG A 33 11.99 -3.70 -3.42
N LYS A 34 12.01 -4.16 -2.18
CA LYS A 34 12.18 -3.25 -1.04
C LYS A 34 13.63 -2.80 -0.83
N ASN A 35 14.58 -3.51 -1.39
CA ASN A 35 15.98 -3.14 -1.24
C ASN A 35 16.42 -2.01 -2.16
N CYS A 36 15.60 -1.62 -3.12
CA CYS A 36 15.95 -0.52 -3.99
C CYS A 36 15.81 0.80 -3.24
N PRO A 37 16.75 1.72 -3.36
CA PRO A 37 16.66 3.03 -2.71
C PRO A 37 15.44 3.80 -3.21
N LEU A 38 14.77 4.50 -2.32
CA LEU A 38 13.59 5.27 -2.69
C LEU A 38 13.96 6.48 -3.51
N SER A 39 13.21 6.71 -4.57
CA SER A 39 13.37 7.86 -5.42
C SER A 39 11.98 8.34 -5.82
N PHE A 40 11.71 9.60 -5.59
CA PHE A 40 10.39 10.16 -5.87
C PHE A 40 10.38 10.87 -7.20
N ASN A 41 9.25 10.77 -7.90
CA ASN A 41 9.06 11.43 -9.17
C ASN A 41 8.68 12.90 -8.97
N ASP A 42 8.82 13.70 -10.02
CA ASP A 42 8.38 15.08 -9.98
C ASP A 42 6.88 15.13 -9.68
N GLY A 43 6.47 16.04 -8.87
CA GLY A 43 5.08 16.21 -8.52
C GLY A 43 4.64 15.42 -7.29
N LEU A 44 5.52 14.60 -6.76
CA LEU A 44 5.21 13.82 -5.57
C LEU A 44 6.44 13.79 -4.67
N THR A 45 6.43 14.57 -3.61
CA THR A 45 7.52 14.58 -2.64
C THR A 45 7.20 13.60 -1.51
N PRO A 46 8.19 13.24 -0.69
CA PRO A 46 7.91 12.41 0.49
C PRO A 46 6.83 13.01 1.40
N SER A 47 6.83 14.35 1.56
CA SER A 47 5.81 15.01 2.35
C SER A 47 4.44 14.88 1.72
N ASP A 48 4.35 14.95 0.40
CA ASP A 48 3.10 14.78 -0.32
C ASP A 48 2.55 13.38 -0.09
N PHE A 49 3.41 12.38 -0.11
CA PHE A 49 2.98 11.01 0.12
C PHE A 49 2.39 10.85 1.52
N VAL A 50 3.06 11.37 2.54
CA VAL A 50 2.57 11.29 3.91
C VAL A 50 1.23 12.00 4.05
N GLU A 51 1.10 13.18 3.43
CA GLU A 51 -0.13 13.93 3.49
C GLU A 51 -1.28 13.18 2.82
N ILE A 52 -1.03 12.59 1.65
CA ILE A 52 -2.03 11.79 0.96
C ILE A 52 -2.46 10.61 1.83
N ALA A 53 -1.50 9.89 2.41
CA ALA A 53 -1.80 8.71 3.23
C ALA A 53 -2.65 9.09 4.43
N ARG A 54 -2.30 10.16 5.10
CA ARG A 54 -3.06 10.62 6.28
C ARG A 54 -4.45 11.13 5.91
N ASP A 55 -4.55 11.84 4.79
CA ASP A 55 -5.83 12.36 4.35
C ASP A 55 -6.79 11.24 3.96
N VAL A 56 -6.30 10.26 3.22
CA VAL A 56 -7.11 9.12 2.83
C VAL A 56 -7.51 8.32 4.07
N ALA A 57 -6.61 8.17 5.03
CA ALA A 57 -6.92 7.44 6.27
C ALA A 57 -8.09 8.10 7.01
N LYS A 58 -8.13 9.42 7.06
CA LYS A 58 -9.21 10.12 7.73
C LYS A 58 -10.55 9.89 7.05
N ARG A 59 -10.53 9.61 5.75
CA ARG A 59 -11.76 9.39 4.99
C ARG A 59 -12.11 7.92 4.83
N THR A 60 -11.27 7.01 5.33
CA THR A 60 -11.52 5.58 5.21
C THR A 60 -12.19 5.09 6.50
N PRO A 61 -13.41 4.60 6.42
CA PRO A 61 -14.11 4.13 7.60
C PRO A 61 -13.34 3.02 8.31
N ARG A 62 -13.39 3.05 9.63
CA ARG A 62 -12.77 2.05 10.50
C ARG A 62 -11.26 2.14 10.62
N VAL A 63 -10.58 2.96 9.84
CA VAL A 63 -9.15 3.21 10.02
C VAL A 63 -9.01 4.25 11.13
N GLU A 64 -8.44 3.85 12.25
CA GLU A 64 -8.29 4.75 13.39
C GLU A 64 -7.10 5.66 13.22
N HIS A 65 -6.01 5.14 12.75
CA HIS A 65 -4.83 5.96 12.46
C HIS A 65 -3.86 5.16 11.59
N VAL A 66 -2.86 5.82 11.08
CA VAL A 66 -1.84 5.20 10.25
C VAL A 66 -0.45 5.62 10.72
N ALA A 67 0.50 4.75 10.51
CA ALA A 67 1.91 5.07 10.71
C ALA A 67 2.59 4.94 9.36
N VAL A 68 3.36 5.93 8.96
CA VAL A 68 4.03 5.93 7.66
C VAL A 68 5.54 5.85 7.86
N THR A 69 6.16 4.86 7.26
CA THR A 69 7.61 4.70 7.30
C THR A 69 8.07 4.59 5.85
N GLY A 70 8.77 5.60 5.37
CA GLY A 70 9.14 5.65 3.95
C GLY A 70 7.87 5.73 3.12
N VAL A 71 7.58 4.69 2.35
CA VAL A 71 6.36 4.59 1.59
C VAL A 71 5.55 3.35 1.98
N THR A 72 5.79 2.86 3.19
CA THR A 72 5.01 1.77 3.76
C THR A 72 4.05 2.36 4.80
N VAL A 73 2.78 2.09 4.65
CA VAL A 73 1.77 2.60 5.56
C VAL A 73 1.20 1.45 6.36
N THR A 74 1.26 1.58 7.68
CA THR A 74 0.64 0.60 8.57
C THR A 74 -0.70 1.16 9.03
N LEU A 75 -1.76 0.46 8.71
CA LEU A 75 -3.11 0.86 9.09
C LEU A 75 -3.48 0.23 10.40
N HIS A 76 -4.08 1.01 11.29
CA HIS A 76 -4.68 0.49 12.51
C HIS A 76 -6.20 0.55 12.31
N VAL A 77 -6.83 -0.60 12.19
CA VAL A 77 -8.22 -0.74 11.78
C VAL A 77 -9.07 -1.30 12.89
N GLN A 78 -10.23 -0.71 13.10
CA GLN A 78 -11.16 -1.19 14.10
C GLN A 78 -11.89 -2.40 13.56
N SER A 79 -12.07 -3.41 14.39
CA SER A 79 -12.77 -4.62 13.98
C SER A 79 -14.26 -4.36 13.75
N ASN A 80 -14.95 -5.30 13.13
CA ASN A 80 -16.38 -5.15 12.86
C ASN A 80 -17.18 -4.92 14.14
N SER A 81 -16.77 -5.55 15.25
CA SER A 81 -17.48 -5.41 16.51
C SER A 81 -17.14 -4.10 17.21
N GLY A 82 -16.05 -3.43 16.80
CA GLY A 82 -15.57 -2.24 17.48
C GLY A 82 -14.85 -2.55 18.78
N LEU A 83 -14.66 -3.82 19.12
CA LEU A 83 -14.06 -4.19 20.39
C LEU A 83 -12.56 -4.38 20.33
N SER A 84 -12.00 -4.47 19.15
CA SER A 84 -10.56 -4.67 19.01
C SER A 84 -10.05 -3.95 17.76
N THR A 85 -8.74 -3.92 17.61
CA THR A 85 -8.12 -3.36 16.43
C THR A 85 -7.16 -4.39 15.83
N TRP A 86 -6.90 -4.27 14.57
CA TRP A 86 -5.91 -5.09 13.89
C TRP A 86 -5.11 -4.20 12.95
N THR A 87 -4.02 -4.71 12.43
CA THR A 87 -3.15 -3.93 11.58
C THR A 87 -3.01 -4.56 10.21
N ALA A 88 -2.72 -3.73 9.23
CA ALA A 88 -2.38 -4.18 7.89
C ALA A 88 -1.33 -3.24 7.32
N GLU A 89 -0.50 -3.74 6.43
CA GLU A 89 0.50 -2.90 5.79
C GLU A 89 0.17 -2.71 4.33
N VAL A 90 0.35 -1.51 3.85
CA VAL A 90 0.24 -1.20 2.43
C VAL A 90 1.58 -0.59 2.01
N ASP A 91 2.26 -1.23 1.08
CA ASP A 91 3.58 -0.79 0.67
C ASP A 91 3.50 -0.26 -0.75
N PHE A 92 3.95 0.96 -0.95
CA PHE A 92 3.92 1.61 -2.26
C PHE A 92 5.31 1.68 -2.90
N ASN A 93 6.27 0.90 -2.39
CA ASN A 93 7.61 0.87 -2.94
C ASN A 93 7.65 -0.06 -4.16
N ASN A 94 7.72 0.51 -5.34
CA ASN A 94 7.80 -0.25 -6.57
C ASN A 94 9.24 -0.15 -7.09
N TYR A 95 10.11 -1.01 -6.57
CA TYR A 95 11.54 -1.04 -6.89
C TYR A 95 12.17 0.35 -6.72
N GLY A 96 11.86 0.97 -5.60
CA GLY A 96 12.41 2.28 -5.25
C GLY A 96 11.59 3.46 -5.76
N ARG A 97 10.53 3.22 -6.50
CA ARG A 97 9.72 4.30 -7.08
C ARG A 97 8.28 4.24 -6.58
N VAL A 98 7.61 5.38 -6.60
CA VAL A 98 6.21 5.47 -6.23
C VAL A 98 5.42 5.76 -7.50
N THR A 99 4.72 4.75 -8.01
CA THR A 99 4.03 4.83 -9.29
C THR A 99 2.53 4.64 -9.18
N GLY A 100 2.03 4.35 -8.00
CA GLY A 100 0.65 3.97 -7.79
C GLY A 100 0.47 2.48 -7.58
N ALA A 101 1.49 1.69 -7.88
CA ALA A 101 1.45 0.26 -7.56
C ALA A 101 1.55 0.08 -6.05
N TYR A 102 0.88 -0.92 -5.52
CA TYR A 102 0.92 -1.19 -4.09
C TYR A 102 0.88 -2.67 -3.81
N TRP A 103 1.34 -3.04 -2.63
CA TRP A 103 1.31 -4.42 -2.16
C TRP A 103 0.67 -4.42 -0.78
N LEU A 104 -0.25 -5.35 -0.55
CA LEU A 104 -0.92 -5.46 0.73
C LEU A 104 -0.39 -6.63 1.51
N LYS A 105 -0.25 -6.43 2.81
CA LYS A 105 0.08 -7.50 3.73
C LYS A 105 -0.95 -7.46 4.85
N THR A 106 -1.83 -8.44 4.86
CA THR A 106 -2.89 -8.53 5.85
C THR A 106 -3.27 -9.98 6.05
N ASP A 107 -3.65 -10.33 7.26
CA ASP A 107 -4.10 -11.68 7.58
C ASP A 107 -5.60 -11.73 7.76
N THR A 108 -6.33 -10.73 7.32
CA THR A 108 -7.78 -10.72 7.38
C THR A 108 -8.37 -10.63 5.97
N ASP A 109 -9.65 -10.92 5.85
CA ASP A 109 -10.34 -10.80 4.58
C ASP A 109 -11.02 -9.45 4.42
N SER A 110 -10.77 -8.52 5.32
CA SER A 110 -11.38 -7.20 5.26
C SER A 110 -10.93 -6.46 4.01
N LEU A 111 -11.86 -5.73 3.39
CA LEU A 111 -11.56 -4.92 2.23
C LEU A 111 -11.05 -3.52 2.59
N VAL A 112 -10.95 -3.20 3.87
CA VAL A 112 -10.51 -1.87 4.30
C VAL A 112 -9.12 -1.52 3.77
N PRO A 113 -8.10 -2.40 3.89
CA PRO A 113 -6.78 -2.06 3.36
C PRO A 113 -6.78 -1.84 1.85
N GLU A 114 -7.58 -2.62 1.12
CA GLU A 114 -7.66 -2.49 -0.33
C GLU A 114 -8.33 -1.17 -0.71
N HIS A 115 -9.40 -0.79 -0.04
CA HIS A 115 -10.06 0.49 -0.28
C HIS A 115 -9.10 1.65 -0.01
N PHE A 116 -8.36 1.57 1.08
CA PHE A 116 -7.37 2.59 1.42
C PHE A 116 -6.31 2.67 0.32
N ALA A 117 -5.76 1.54 -0.07
CA ALA A 117 -4.68 1.49 -1.05
C ALA A 117 -5.14 2.06 -2.40
N LYS A 118 -6.33 1.70 -2.84
CA LYS A 118 -6.87 2.20 -4.11
C LYS A 118 -7.08 3.71 -4.07
N ALA A 119 -7.55 4.23 -2.96
CA ALA A 119 -7.76 5.67 -2.82
C ALA A 119 -6.44 6.43 -2.82
N VAL A 120 -5.41 5.90 -2.16
CA VAL A 120 -4.08 6.50 -2.17
C VAL A 120 -3.50 6.47 -3.57
N THR A 121 -3.62 5.33 -4.25
CA THR A 121 -3.12 5.18 -5.62
C THR A 121 -3.75 6.20 -6.56
N LYS A 122 -5.06 6.45 -6.40
CA LYS A 122 -5.74 7.41 -7.23
C LYS A 122 -5.17 8.81 -7.04
N GLN A 123 -4.88 9.19 -5.80
CA GLN A 123 -4.28 10.47 -5.48
C GLN A 123 -2.85 10.57 -6.04
N ILE A 124 -2.07 9.52 -5.92
CA ILE A 124 -0.72 9.47 -6.45
C ILE A 124 -0.74 9.65 -7.97
N GLU A 125 -1.59 8.90 -8.65
CA GLU A 125 -1.69 8.97 -10.10
C GLU A 125 -2.14 10.35 -10.55
N GLY A 126 -3.04 10.97 -9.80
CA GLY A 126 -3.49 12.33 -10.10
C GLY A 126 -2.37 13.34 -10.00
N ARG A 127 -1.52 13.22 -8.96
CA ARG A 127 -0.38 14.11 -8.80
C ARG A 127 0.64 13.92 -9.91
N LEU A 128 0.92 12.70 -10.28
CA LEU A 128 1.90 12.41 -11.34
C LEU A 128 1.40 12.92 -12.70
N ARG A 129 0.12 12.78 -13.00
CA ARG A 129 -0.44 13.30 -14.22
C ARG A 129 -0.39 14.82 -14.27
N SER A 130 -0.69 15.46 -13.15
CA SER A 130 -0.64 16.92 -13.05
C SER A 130 0.78 17.44 -13.30
N ALA A 131 1.77 16.76 -12.76
CA ALA A 131 3.16 17.12 -12.96
C ALA A 131 3.57 16.97 -14.41
N GLN A 132 3.09 15.93 -15.10
CA GLN A 132 3.38 15.74 -16.51
C GLN A 132 2.69 16.79 -17.35
N ALA A 133 1.47 17.15 -17.03
CA ALA A 133 0.72 18.16 -17.78
C ALA A 133 1.32 19.56 -17.61
N ALA A 134 2.02 19.80 -16.53
CA ALA A 134 2.64 21.09 -16.27
C ALA A 134 3.95 21.30 -17.04
N ARG A 135 4.45 20.27 -17.69
CA ARG A 135 5.69 20.38 -18.45
C ARG A 135 5.42 20.83 -19.90
#